data_bd959b092664dcfc39874e6c2ad19b6a
#
_entry.id   bd959b092664dcfc39874e6c2ad19b6a
#
_cell.length_a   1.000
_cell.length_b   1.000
_cell.length_c   1.000
_cell.angle_alpha   90.00
_cell.angle_beta   90.00
_cell.angle_gamma   90.00
#
_symmetry.space_group_name_H-M   'P 1'
#
loop_
_entity.id
_entity.type
_entity.pdbx_description
1 polymer ?
#
loop_
_entity_poly.entity_id
_entity_poly.type
_entity_poly.pdbx_seq_one_letter_code
_entity_poly.pdbx_strand_id
1 'polypeptide(L)'
;WEIIQEIETLGGMTEAVAAGFPKSKIEESAAKKQAAIDQGAEVIVGVNKFKPNKKEEVEILSVDNASVRNTQINRLKFIKTNRDSNLCKRKLNELENACKTGKGNLLEYAIEAAKARATVGEISSTMEKTFGRYRADTKTLSGVYKAAYNNDEAFLNIQEKVKLFADKEGRRPRILIIKLGQDGHDRGAKIIAT
;
A
#
# COMPACT_ATOMS: atom_id res chain seq x y z
N TRP A 1 -24.87 -11.09 -0.01
CA TRP A 1 -24.80 -12.52 -0.35
C TRP A 1 -24.09 -12.72 -1.70
N GLU A 2 -24.42 -11.94 -2.70
CA GLU A 2 -23.83 -12.01 -4.06
C GLU A 2 -22.31 -11.98 -4.06
N ILE A 3 -21.69 -11.07 -3.28
CA ILE A 3 -20.21 -10.98 -3.16
C ILE A 3 -19.60 -12.28 -2.60
N ILE A 4 -20.29 -12.93 -1.64
CA ILE A 4 -19.82 -14.20 -1.09
C ILE A 4 -19.87 -15.29 -2.17
N GLN A 5 -20.96 -15.36 -2.94
CA GLN A 5 -21.10 -16.31 -4.04
C GLN A 5 -20.06 -16.06 -5.14
N GLU A 6 -19.75 -14.79 -5.45
CA GLU A 6 -18.71 -14.43 -6.42
C GLU A 6 -17.33 -14.91 -5.94
N ILE A 7 -17.01 -14.75 -4.64
CA ILE A 7 -15.77 -15.25 -4.04
C ILE A 7 -15.68 -16.77 -4.12
N GLU A 8 -16.76 -17.49 -3.80
CA GLU A 8 -16.79 -18.94 -3.91
C GLU A 8 -16.61 -19.42 -5.37
N THR A 9 -17.20 -18.71 -6.33
CA THR A 9 -17.04 -19.00 -7.76
C THR A 9 -15.58 -18.81 -8.23
N LEU A 10 -14.84 -17.88 -7.62
CA LEU A 10 -13.43 -17.66 -7.89
C LEU A 10 -12.49 -18.74 -7.28
N GLY A 11 -13.04 -19.67 -6.50
CA GLY A 11 -12.26 -20.71 -5.80
C GLY A 11 -11.97 -20.39 -4.34
N GLY A 12 -12.76 -19.50 -3.74
CA GLY A 12 -12.64 -19.05 -2.36
C GLY A 12 -11.78 -17.80 -2.18
N MET A 13 -11.64 -17.39 -0.93
CA MET A 13 -11.02 -16.09 -0.60
C MET A 13 -9.53 -16.02 -1.02
N THR A 14 -8.78 -17.10 -0.96
CA THR A 14 -7.35 -17.12 -1.34
C THR A 14 -7.19 -16.76 -2.82
N GLU A 15 -7.95 -17.41 -3.69
CA GLU A 15 -7.93 -17.17 -5.14
C GLU A 15 -8.50 -15.77 -5.46
N ALA A 16 -9.56 -15.36 -4.78
CA ALA A 16 -10.12 -14.02 -4.94
C ALA A 16 -9.11 -12.92 -4.57
N VAL A 17 -8.33 -13.10 -3.50
CA VAL A 17 -7.25 -12.16 -3.12
C VAL A 17 -6.13 -12.16 -4.16
N ALA A 18 -5.69 -13.34 -4.63
CA ALA A 18 -4.68 -13.46 -5.68
C ALA A 18 -5.14 -12.79 -6.98
N ALA A 19 -6.43 -12.91 -7.33
CA ALA A 19 -7.04 -12.23 -8.48
C ALA A 19 -7.27 -10.72 -8.28
N GLY A 20 -7.06 -10.20 -7.07
CA GLY A 20 -7.25 -8.78 -6.72
C GLY A 20 -8.71 -8.35 -6.55
N PHE A 21 -9.65 -9.30 -6.46
CA PHE A 21 -11.08 -9.02 -6.39
C PHE A 21 -11.49 -8.15 -5.19
N PRO A 22 -11.13 -8.48 -3.92
CA PRO A 22 -11.52 -7.65 -2.78
C PRO A 22 -10.93 -6.24 -2.87
N LYS A 23 -9.70 -6.13 -3.38
CA LYS A 23 -9.02 -4.84 -3.55
C LYS A 23 -9.74 -3.95 -4.55
N SER A 24 -10.19 -4.50 -5.70
CA SER A 24 -10.94 -3.73 -6.69
C SER A 24 -12.28 -3.22 -6.15
N LYS A 25 -13.01 -4.03 -5.38
CA LYS A 25 -14.27 -3.62 -4.73
C LYS A 25 -14.07 -2.50 -3.70
N ILE A 26 -12.98 -2.56 -2.92
CA ILE A 26 -12.61 -1.51 -1.96
C ILE A 26 -12.26 -0.21 -2.69
N GLU A 27 -11.49 -0.27 -3.77
CA GLU A 27 -11.10 0.89 -4.57
C GLU A 27 -12.31 1.54 -5.25
N GLU A 28 -13.22 0.73 -5.80
CA GLU A 28 -14.49 1.22 -6.38
C GLU A 28 -15.34 1.94 -5.34
N SER A 29 -15.53 1.34 -4.17
CA SER A 29 -16.27 1.95 -3.06
C SER A 29 -15.61 3.25 -2.58
N ALA A 30 -14.28 3.28 -2.48
CA ALA A 30 -13.55 4.48 -2.08
C ALA A 30 -13.69 5.62 -3.09
N ALA A 31 -13.65 5.32 -4.40
CA ALA A 31 -13.85 6.31 -5.46
C ALA A 31 -15.27 6.89 -5.44
N LYS A 32 -16.30 6.05 -5.28
CA LYS A 32 -17.70 6.49 -5.13
C LYS A 32 -17.89 7.38 -3.90
N LYS A 33 -17.32 6.97 -2.77
CA LYS A 33 -17.39 7.75 -1.52
C LYS A 33 -16.69 9.10 -1.67
N GLN A 34 -15.50 9.14 -2.29
CA GLN A 34 -14.81 10.41 -2.52
C GLN A 34 -15.62 11.33 -3.42
N ALA A 35 -16.21 10.82 -4.50
CA ALA A 35 -17.07 11.59 -5.38
C ALA A 35 -18.29 12.19 -4.62
N ALA A 36 -18.92 11.43 -3.74
CA ALA A 36 -20.02 11.91 -2.91
C ALA A 36 -19.60 13.03 -1.93
N ILE A 37 -18.38 12.93 -1.36
CA ILE A 37 -17.80 13.96 -0.50
C ILE A 37 -17.51 15.23 -1.31
N ASP A 38 -16.93 15.11 -2.48
CA ASP A 38 -16.52 16.24 -3.33
C ASP A 38 -17.73 16.99 -3.88
N GLN A 39 -18.81 16.28 -4.19
CA GLN A 39 -20.11 16.86 -4.58
C GLN A 39 -20.92 17.43 -3.40
N GLY A 40 -20.51 17.19 -2.16
CA GLY A 40 -21.25 17.62 -0.97
C GLY A 40 -22.48 16.77 -0.64
N ALA A 41 -22.69 15.64 -1.35
CA ALA A 41 -23.74 14.67 -1.04
C ALA A 41 -23.46 13.94 0.29
N GLU A 42 -22.19 13.71 0.61
CA GLU A 42 -21.74 13.23 1.92
C GLU A 42 -21.01 14.37 2.64
N VAL A 43 -21.46 14.71 3.84
CA VAL A 43 -20.91 15.82 4.64
C VAL A 43 -19.90 15.28 5.65
N ILE A 44 -18.66 15.79 5.57
CA ILE A 44 -17.62 15.60 6.57
C ILE A 44 -17.31 16.96 7.19
N VAL A 45 -17.66 17.11 8.47
CA VAL A 45 -17.46 18.36 9.22
C VAL A 45 -15.97 18.74 9.24
N GLY A 46 -15.68 20.00 8.94
CA GLY A 46 -14.32 20.53 8.85
C GLY A 46 -13.57 20.16 7.56
N VAL A 47 -14.12 19.30 6.72
CA VAL A 47 -13.52 18.90 5.43
C VAL A 47 -14.22 19.55 4.25
N ASN A 48 -15.51 19.28 4.02
CA ASN A 48 -16.29 19.88 2.94
C ASN A 48 -17.42 20.81 3.42
N LYS A 49 -17.75 20.77 4.73
CA LYS A 49 -18.71 21.68 5.34
C LYS A 49 -18.23 22.13 6.72
N PHE A 50 -18.67 23.31 7.16
CA PHE A 50 -18.30 23.91 8.45
C PHE A 50 -16.78 24.06 8.65
N LYS A 51 -16.08 24.47 7.61
CA LYS A 51 -14.64 24.75 7.68
C LYS A 51 -14.41 26.03 8.50
N PRO A 52 -13.35 26.07 9.33
CA PRO A 52 -12.96 27.31 10.00
C PRO A 52 -12.48 28.34 8.96
N ASN A 53 -12.81 29.61 9.19
CA ASN A 53 -12.42 30.73 8.31
C ASN A 53 -10.89 30.99 8.35
N LYS A 54 -10.23 30.60 9.44
CA LYS A 54 -8.77 30.71 9.58
C LYS A 54 -8.21 29.32 9.84
N LYS A 55 -7.17 28.96 9.10
CA LYS A 55 -6.34 27.80 9.44
C LYS A 55 -5.53 28.16 10.67
N GLU A 56 -5.73 27.45 11.77
CA GLU A 56 -4.80 27.46 12.88
C GLU A 56 -3.57 26.67 12.48
N GLU A 57 -2.40 27.30 12.60
CA GLU A 57 -1.14 26.59 12.45
C GLU A 57 -0.92 25.75 13.70
N VAL A 58 -1.14 24.44 13.56
CA VAL A 58 -0.83 23.48 14.62
C VAL A 58 0.61 23.05 14.45
N GLU A 59 1.39 23.15 15.53
CA GLU A 59 2.76 22.63 15.53
C GLU A 59 2.73 21.11 15.33
N ILE A 60 3.23 20.67 14.19
CA ILE A 60 3.26 19.23 13.81
C ILE A 60 4.63 18.68 14.22
N LEU A 61 4.63 17.63 15.04
CA LEU A 61 5.85 16.89 15.35
C LEU A 61 6.43 16.30 14.06
N SER A 62 7.54 16.87 13.62
CA SER A 62 8.29 16.36 12.47
C SER A 62 9.39 15.41 12.93
N VAL A 63 9.39 14.19 12.38
CA VAL A 63 10.43 13.20 12.66
C VAL A 63 11.63 13.47 11.74
N ASP A 64 12.81 13.64 12.32
CA ASP A 64 14.06 13.67 11.57
C ASP A 64 14.41 12.26 11.06
N ASN A 65 13.95 11.96 9.85
CA ASN A 65 14.17 10.67 9.20
C ASN A 65 15.64 10.32 9.01
N ALA A 66 16.52 11.32 8.82
CA ALA A 66 17.95 11.09 8.65
C ALA A 66 18.59 10.65 9.96
N SER A 67 18.27 11.30 11.07
CA SER A 67 18.73 10.95 12.41
C SER A 67 18.26 9.55 12.81
N VAL A 68 16.96 9.25 12.63
CA VAL A 68 16.38 7.92 12.93
C VAL A 68 17.08 6.84 12.10
N ARG A 69 17.25 7.05 10.81
CA ARG A 69 17.93 6.10 9.91
C ARG A 69 19.36 5.84 10.35
N ASN A 70 20.13 6.87 10.64
CA ASN A 70 21.53 6.75 11.05
C ASN A 70 21.65 6.01 12.39
N THR A 71 20.78 6.30 13.35
CA THR A 71 20.70 5.61 14.64
C THR A 71 20.44 4.12 14.44
N GLN A 72 19.49 3.74 13.60
CA GLN A 72 19.20 2.33 13.30
C GLN A 72 20.36 1.63 12.59
N ILE A 73 21.01 2.27 11.63
CA ILE A 73 22.19 1.71 10.96
C ILE A 73 23.31 1.44 11.95
N ASN A 74 23.60 2.39 12.84
CA ASN A 74 24.63 2.23 13.85
C ASN A 74 24.32 1.09 14.84
N ARG A 75 23.05 0.99 15.27
CA ARG A 75 22.59 -0.12 16.11
C ARG A 75 22.74 -1.48 15.44
N LEU A 76 22.39 -1.58 14.16
CA LEU A 76 22.54 -2.82 13.39
C LEU A 76 24.01 -3.20 13.20
N LYS A 77 24.89 -2.23 12.92
CA LYS A 77 26.34 -2.46 12.87
C LYS A 77 26.86 -2.99 14.20
N PHE A 78 26.51 -2.34 15.31
CA PHE A 78 26.92 -2.77 16.64
C PHE A 78 26.47 -4.22 16.94
N ILE A 79 25.22 -4.56 16.67
CA ILE A 79 24.69 -5.92 16.87
C ILE A 79 25.47 -6.93 16.05
N LYS A 80 25.68 -6.66 14.75
CA LYS A 80 26.38 -7.58 13.85
C LYS A 80 27.85 -7.79 14.21
N THR A 81 28.49 -6.76 14.74
CA THR A 81 29.90 -6.85 15.16
C THR A 81 30.06 -7.63 16.48
N ASN A 82 29.11 -7.52 17.39
CA ASN A 82 29.23 -8.07 18.75
C ASN A 82 28.48 -9.40 18.96
N ARG A 83 27.84 -9.96 17.94
CA ARG A 83 27.14 -11.25 18.04
C ARG A 83 28.07 -12.44 17.72
N ASP A 84 27.71 -13.62 18.21
CA ASP A 84 28.27 -14.86 17.69
C ASP A 84 27.72 -15.13 16.26
N SER A 85 28.55 -14.81 15.27
CA SER A 85 28.18 -14.94 13.84
C SER A 85 27.99 -16.39 13.41
N ASN A 86 28.70 -17.35 14.05
CA ASN A 86 28.56 -18.76 13.74
C ASN A 86 27.24 -19.33 14.27
N LEU A 87 26.89 -18.97 15.50
CA LEU A 87 25.58 -19.33 16.08
C LEU A 87 24.45 -18.75 15.25
N CYS A 88 24.53 -17.46 14.93
CA CYS A 88 23.52 -16.78 14.11
C CYS A 88 23.32 -17.46 12.75
N LYS A 89 24.42 -17.76 12.04
CA LYS A 89 24.38 -18.47 10.75
C LYS A 89 23.77 -19.86 10.86
N ARG A 90 24.12 -20.60 11.90
CA ARG A 90 23.55 -21.94 12.16
C ARG A 90 22.04 -21.87 12.36
N LYS A 91 21.55 -20.90 13.18
CA LYS A 91 20.12 -20.73 13.43
C LYS A 91 19.34 -20.28 12.18
N LEU A 92 19.93 -19.45 11.34
CA LEU A 92 19.35 -19.09 10.04
C LEU A 92 19.29 -20.29 9.08
N ASN A 93 20.31 -21.17 9.08
CA ASN A 93 20.30 -22.40 8.29
C ASN A 93 19.23 -23.39 8.77
N GLU A 94 19.02 -23.51 10.09
CA GLU A 94 17.93 -24.32 10.67
C GLU A 94 16.56 -23.81 10.17
N LEU A 95 16.35 -22.49 10.19
CA LEU A 95 15.15 -21.85 9.62
C LEU A 95 15.00 -22.13 8.13
N GLU A 96 16.07 -22.00 7.34
CA GLU A 96 16.06 -22.27 5.90
C GLU A 96 15.66 -23.73 5.61
N ASN A 97 16.20 -24.68 6.36
CA ASN A 97 15.84 -26.09 6.24
C ASN A 97 14.38 -26.36 6.59
N ALA A 98 13.87 -25.74 7.65
CA ALA A 98 12.46 -25.83 8.02
C ALA A 98 11.55 -25.28 6.90
N CYS A 99 11.92 -24.16 6.29
CA CYS A 99 11.20 -23.62 5.12
C CYS A 99 11.18 -24.61 3.95
N LYS A 100 12.33 -25.21 3.60
CA LYS A 100 12.45 -26.14 2.46
C LYS A 100 11.71 -27.45 2.69
N THR A 101 11.71 -27.96 3.90
CA THR A 101 11.11 -29.26 4.22
C THR A 101 9.63 -29.17 4.59
N GLY A 102 9.13 -27.97 4.93
CA GLY A 102 7.77 -27.77 5.45
C GLY A 102 7.55 -28.39 6.84
N LYS A 103 8.61 -28.77 7.54
CA LYS A 103 8.53 -29.42 8.86
C LYS A 103 8.87 -28.47 9.99
N GLY A 104 8.14 -28.58 11.09
CA GLY A 104 8.33 -27.76 12.29
C GLY A 104 7.60 -26.42 12.22
N ASN A 105 7.82 -25.61 13.27
CA ASN A 105 7.19 -24.30 13.41
C ASN A 105 8.17 -23.20 12.99
N LEU A 106 7.93 -22.54 11.87
CA LEU A 106 8.81 -21.48 11.33
C LEU A 106 8.99 -20.32 12.30
N LEU A 107 7.96 -20.00 13.10
CA LEU A 107 8.05 -18.94 14.11
C LEU A 107 9.05 -19.30 15.22
N GLU A 108 9.07 -20.56 15.64
CA GLU A 108 10.02 -21.04 16.67
C GLU A 108 11.47 -20.91 16.16
N TYR A 109 11.76 -21.37 14.93
CA TYR A 109 13.08 -21.18 14.33
C TYR A 109 13.46 -19.71 14.15
N ALA A 110 12.50 -18.85 13.79
CA ALA A 110 12.73 -17.41 13.69
C ALA A 110 13.05 -16.78 15.06
N ILE A 111 12.38 -17.21 16.14
CA ILE A 111 12.67 -16.79 17.51
C ILE A 111 14.09 -17.20 17.92
N GLU A 112 14.49 -18.44 17.63
CA GLU A 112 15.84 -18.91 17.94
C GLU A 112 16.92 -18.15 17.15
N ALA A 113 16.65 -17.82 15.89
CA ALA A 113 17.52 -16.95 15.12
C ALA A 113 17.61 -15.53 15.70
N ALA A 114 16.48 -14.97 16.15
CA ALA A 114 16.44 -13.66 16.81
C ALA A 114 17.19 -13.64 18.17
N LYS A 115 17.08 -14.72 18.95
CA LYS A 115 17.88 -14.90 20.19
C LYS A 115 19.38 -14.94 19.88
N ALA A 116 19.78 -15.55 18.75
CA ALA A 116 21.14 -15.52 18.26
C ALA A 116 21.54 -14.18 17.60
N ARG A 117 20.72 -13.13 17.77
CA ARG A 117 20.93 -11.77 17.24
C ARG A 117 20.90 -11.68 15.70
N ALA A 118 20.17 -12.55 15.03
CA ALA A 118 19.80 -12.33 13.65
C ALA A 118 18.89 -11.11 13.53
N THR A 119 19.07 -10.30 12.51
CA THR A 119 18.21 -9.14 12.21
C THR A 119 16.92 -9.59 11.53
N VAL A 120 15.86 -8.78 11.60
CA VAL A 120 14.61 -9.04 10.87
C VAL A 120 14.86 -9.25 9.38
N GLY A 121 15.76 -8.45 8.79
CA GLY A 121 16.14 -8.61 7.38
C GLY A 121 16.79 -9.94 7.07
N GLU A 122 17.68 -10.46 7.94
CA GLU A 122 18.31 -11.77 7.75
C GLU A 122 17.30 -12.91 7.86
N ILE A 123 16.38 -12.85 8.83
CA ILE A 123 15.30 -13.83 8.99
C ILE A 123 14.38 -13.81 7.77
N SER A 124 13.88 -12.63 7.38
CA SER A 124 12.99 -12.47 6.23
C SER A 124 13.64 -12.91 4.92
N SER A 125 14.90 -12.53 4.70
CA SER A 125 15.64 -12.96 3.48
C SER A 125 15.87 -14.47 3.44
N THR A 126 16.03 -15.10 4.59
CA THR A 126 16.15 -16.57 4.66
C THR A 126 14.85 -17.24 4.24
N MET A 127 13.70 -16.76 4.69
CA MET A 127 12.39 -17.29 4.29
C MET A 127 12.09 -16.97 2.82
N GLU A 128 12.46 -15.78 2.35
CA GLU A 128 12.23 -15.32 0.97
C GLU A 128 12.92 -16.21 -0.07
N LYS A 129 14.06 -16.82 0.25
CA LYS A 129 14.74 -17.78 -0.64
C LYS A 129 13.87 -18.99 -1.01
N THR A 130 12.99 -19.41 -0.11
CA THR A 130 12.13 -20.58 -0.34
C THR A 130 10.74 -20.16 -0.85
N PHE A 131 10.14 -19.13 -0.25
CA PHE A 131 8.76 -18.74 -0.53
C PHE A 131 8.65 -17.64 -1.58
N GLY A 132 9.74 -16.96 -1.90
CA GLY A 132 9.70 -15.75 -2.72
C GLY A 132 9.09 -14.58 -1.98
N ARG A 133 8.96 -13.46 -2.68
CA ARG A 133 8.28 -12.26 -2.18
C ARG A 133 6.98 -12.06 -2.95
N TYR A 134 5.88 -12.01 -2.24
CA TYR A 134 4.60 -11.67 -2.85
C TYR A 134 4.64 -10.25 -3.44
N ARG A 135 4.24 -10.14 -4.70
CA ARG A 135 4.03 -8.88 -5.40
C ARG A 135 2.57 -8.83 -5.82
N ALA A 136 1.85 -7.86 -5.27
CA ALA A 136 0.46 -7.66 -5.63
C ALA A 136 0.35 -7.15 -7.07
N ASP A 137 -0.56 -7.72 -7.86
CA ASP A 137 -0.95 -7.15 -9.14
C ASP A 137 -1.67 -5.83 -8.93
N THR A 138 -1.19 -4.80 -9.61
CA THR A 138 -1.85 -3.49 -9.64
C THR A 138 -2.83 -3.45 -10.80
N LYS A 139 -4.08 -3.81 -10.55
CA LYS A 139 -5.18 -3.50 -11.47
C LYS A 139 -5.63 -2.08 -11.20
N THR A 140 -5.70 -1.25 -12.23
CA THR A 140 -6.24 0.10 -12.14
C THR A 140 -7.72 0.08 -12.49
N LEU A 141 -8.54 0.67 -11.64
CA LEU A 141 -9.93 1.00 -11.96
C LEU A 141 -9.95 2.33 -12.69
N SER A 142 -10.76 2.46 -13.72
CA SER A 142 -10.96 3.71 -14.44
C SER A 142 -12.43 3.99 -14.66
N GLY A 143 -12.81 5.28 -14.65
CA GLY A 143 -14.16 5.72 -14.98
C GLY A 143 -15.19 5.68 -13.86
N VAL A 144 -14.86 5.12 -12.68
CA VAL A 144 -15.78 5.06 -11.52
C VAL A 144 -16.10 6.47 -11.01
N TYR A 145 -15.07 7.29 -10.84
CA TYR A 145 -15.22 8.68 -10.41
C TYR A 145 -16.01 9.50 -11.45
N LYS A 146 -15.69 9.34 -12.72
CA LYS A 146 -16.40 9.98 -13.82
C LYS A 146 -17.90 9.63 -13.83
N ALA A 147 -18.25 8.38 -13.61
CA ALA A 147 -19.63 7.94 -13.60
C ALA A 147 -20.45 8.60 -12.48
N ALA A 148 -19.82 8.94 -11.34
CA ALA A 148 -20.46 9.64 -10.24
C ALA A 148 -20.69 11.14 -10.52
N TYR A 149 -19.93 11.74 -11.45
CA TYR A 149 -20.05 13.16 -11.85
C TYR A 149 -20.87 13.38 -13.12
N ASN A 150 -21.68 12.41 -13.53
CA ASN A 150 -22.57 12.56 -14.70
C ASN A 150 -23.49 13.79 -14.49
N ASN A 151 -23.29 14.84 -15.32
CA ASN A 151 -24.02 16.12 -15.35
C ASN A 151 -23.50 17.25 -14.40
N ASP A 152 -22.35 17.12 -13.79
CA ASP A 152 -21.72 18.27 -13.12
C ASP A 152 -21.09 19.19 -14.18
N GLU A 153 -21.55 20.46 -14.21
CA GLU A 153 -21.14 21.46 -15.21
C GLU A 153 -19.64 21.78 -15.12
N ALA A 154 -19.09 21.83 -13.91
CA ALA A 154 -17.66 22.08 -13.69
C ALA A 154 -16.81 20.92 -14.25
N PHE A 155 -17.28 19.67 -14.07
CA PHE A 155 -16.63 18.49 -14.61
C PHE A 155 -16.67 18.45 -16.15
N LEU A 156 -17.82 18.78 -16.75
CA LEU A 156 -17.97 18.86 -18.21
C LEU A 156 -17.04 19.93 -18.81
N ASN A 157 -16.92 21.09 -18.17
CA ASN A 157 -16.00 22.15 -18.58
C ASN A 157 -14.53 21.71 -18.54
N ILE A 158 -14.12 20.94 -17.53
CA ILE A 158 -12.77 20.39 -17.48
C ILE A 158 -12.53 19.37 -18.59
N GLN A 159 -13.51 18.52 -18.89
CA GLN A 159 -13.40 17.57 -20.01
C GLN A 159 -13.23 18.27 -21.36
N GLU A 160 -13.96 19.38 -21.59
CA GLU A 160 -13.81 20.18 -22.79
C GLU A 160 -12.42 20.82 -22.89
N LYS A 161 -11.89 21.38 -21.80
CA LYS A 161 -10.51 21.89 -21.77
C LYS A 161 -9.48 20.83 -22.08
N VAL A 162 -9.65 19.61 -21.55
CA VAL A 162 -8.77 18.47 -21.84
C VAL A 162 -8.84 18.09 -23.34
N LYS A 163 -10.03 18.15 -23.94
CA LYS A 163 -10.21 17.89 -25.38
C LYS A 163 -9.52 18.96 -26.21
N LEU A 164 -9.74 20.24 -25.94
CA LEU A 164 -9.09 21.35 -26.62
C LEU A 164 -7.56 21.27 -26.54
N PHE A 165 -7.03 20.89 -25.36
CA PHE A 165 -5.60 20.64 -25.20
C PHE A 165 -5.13 19.48 -26.10
N ALA A 166 -5.89 18.38 -26.15
CA ALA A 166 -5.53 17.23 -26.97
C ALA A 166 -5.54 17.56 -28.47
N ASP A 167 -6.51 18.35 -28.93
CA ASP A 167 -6.62 18.80 -30.31
C ASP A 167 -5.43 19.72 -30.70
N LYS A 168 -5.00 20.59 -29.77
CA LYS A 168 -3.86 21.50 -29.97
C LYS A 168 -2.51 20.79 -29.94
N GLU A 169 -2.29 19.90 -28.96
CA GLU A 169 -0.99 19.29 -28.68
C GLU A 169 -0.82 17.90 -29.31
N GLY A 170 -1.83 17.38 -30.00
CA GLY A 170 -1.84 16.04 -30.60
C GLY A 170 -1.88 14.88 -29.60
N ARG A 171 -2.05 15.18 -28.30
CA ARG A 171 -2.12 14.18 -27.23
C ARG A 171 -2.86 14.72 -26.00
N ARG A 172 -3.47 13.84 -25.23
CA ARG A 172 -4.05 14.20 -23.93
C ARG A 172 -2.98 14.60 -22.91
N PRO A 173 -3.32 15.46 -21.93
CA PRO A 173 -2.45 15.71 -20.77
C PRO A 173 -2.07 14.40 -20.08
N ARG A 174 -0.85 14.31 -19.61
CA ARG A 174 -0.35 13.15 -18.84
C ARG A 174 0.09 13.61 -17.47
N ILE A 175 -0.37 12.92 -16.43
CA ILE A 175 0.00 13.16 -15.04
C ILE A 175 0.69 11.90 -14.54
N LEU A 176 1.84 12.06 -13.89
CA LEU A 176 2.52 10.97 -13.20
C LEU A 176 2.17 11.05 -11.71
N ILE A 177 1.47 10.04 -11.22
CA ILE A 177 1.12 9.92 -9.80
C ILE A 177 2.08 8.93 -9.17
N ILE A 178 2.86 9.40 -8.18
CA ILE A 178 3.88 8.59 -7.52
C ILE A 178 3.59 8.57 -6.02
N LYS A 179 3.63 7.38 -5.44
CA LYS A 179 3.64 7.16 -4.01
C LYS A 179 4.94 6.47 -3.62
N LEU A 180 5.72 7.10 -2.73
CA LEU A 180 6.96 6.54 -2.22
C LEU A 180 6.70 5.66 -1.00
N GLY A 181 7.42 4.53 -0.91
CA GLY A 181 7.34 3.59 0.20
C GLY A 181 6.36 2.43 -0.03
N GLN A 182 6.45 1.43 0.84
CA GLN A 182 5.68 0.18 0.77
C GLN A 182 4.61 0.08 1.88
N ASP A 183 4.09 1.19 2.35
CA ASP A 183 2.97 1.16 3.29
C ASP A 183 1.62 1.08 2.56
N GLY A 184 0.57 0.74 3.30
CA GLY A 184 -0.78 0.62 2.75
C GLY A 184 -1.50 1.95 2.47
N HIS A 185 -0.84 3.11 2.62
CA HIS A 185 -1.41 4.44 2.41
C HIS A 185 -1.37 4.87 0.94
N ASP A 186 -1.72 3.98 0.02
CA ASP A 186 -1.76 4.25 -1.43
C ASP A 186 -3.15 4.69 -1.94
N ARG A 187 -4.15 4.70 -1.06
CA ARG A 187 -5.54 5.04 -1.42
C ARG A 187 -5.66 6.42 -2.06
N GLY A 188 -5.00 7.44 -1.50
CA GLY A 188 -5.03 8.79 -2.06
C GLY A 188 -4.48 8.85 -3.48
N ALA A 189 -3.34 8.22 -3.73
CA ALA A 189 -2.75 8.15 -5.07
C ALA A 189 -3.67 7.43 -6.08
N LYS A 190 -4.34 6.35 -5.64
CA LYS A 190 -5.27 5.59 -6.48
C LYS A 190 -6.54 6.37 -6.79
N ILE A 191 -7.13 7.08 -5.81
CA ILE A 191 -8.30 7.93 -6.04
C ILE A 191 -7.99 9.02 -7.06
N ILE A 192 -6.80 9.65 -6.98
CA ILE A 192 -6.38 10.65 -7.95
C ILE A 192 -6.16 10.04 -9.35
N ALA A 193 -5.77 8.78 -9.43
CA ALA A 193 -5.53 8.07 -10.68
C ALA A 193 -6.80 7.52 -11.35
N THR A 194 -7.90 7.39 -10.60
CA THR A 194 -9.19 6.88 -11.07
C THR A 194 -10.01 7.94 -11.78
#